data_c71ce9aeb4fc873647ceadc6cb7f69b7
#
_entry.id   c71ce9aeb4fc873647ceadc6cb7f69b7
#
_cell.length_a   1.000
_cell.length_b   1.000
_cell.length_c   1.000
_cell.angle_alpha   90.00
_cell.angle_beta   90.00
_cell.angle_gamma   90.00
#
_symmetry.space_group_name_H-M   'P 1'
#
loop_
_entity.id
_entity.type
_entity.pdbx_description
1 polymer ?
#
loop_
_entity_poly.entity_id
_entity_poly.type
_entity_poly.pdbx_seq_one_letter_code
_entity_poly.pdbx_strand_id
1 'polypeptide(L)'
;MMAKKKQEVQARATEAVRKSFNLGNFKKKKGYSNASVKFKEQGWIPLSKAFQDITSLPGIPTGHITLLRGHSDTGKTTALIEAAVNAQKLGILPVFIITEMKWSWEHAKEMGLQIEEVKDENGNITDYEGHFLYADRGTLNTIEDVAVYIADLMDEQAKGNLPFDMCFFWDSIGSVPCDLSVRSNKNNNEWX
;
A
#
# COMPACT_ATOMS: atom_id res chain seq x y z
N MET A 1 -10.91 8.50 -57.85
CA MET A 1 -9.83 7.55 -58.20
C MET A 1 -8.47 7.98 -57.67
N MET A 2 -8.07 9.24 -57.75
CA MET A 2 -6.77 9.76 -57.31
C MET A 2 -6.54 9.69 -55.78
N ALA A 3 -7.58 9.95 -54.95
CA ALA A 3 -7.46 9.94 -53.49
C ALA A 3 -7.14 8.56 -52.94
N LYS A 4 -7.78 7.51 -53.48
CA LYS A 4 -7.56 6.12 -53.07
C LYS A 4 -6.11 5.65 -53.37
N LYS A 5 -5.59 6.05 -54.52
CA LYS A 5 -4.22 5.73 -54.94
C LYS A 5 -3.16 6.40 -54.03
N LYS A 6 -3.44 7.63 -53.58
CA LYS A 6 -2.59 8.41 -52.67
C LYS A 6 -2.55 7.74 -51.27
N GLN A 7 -3.68 7.26 -50.76
CA GLN A 7 -3.77 6.54 -49.49
C GLN A 7 -3.03 5.20 -49.54
N GLU A 8 -3.13 4.45 -50.62
CA GLU A 8 -2.42 3.18 -50.79
C GLU A 8 -0.90 3.36 -50.84
N VAL A 9 -0.42 4.40 -51.54
CA VAL A 9 1.01 4.71 -51.59
C VAL A 9 1.55 5.09 -50.22
N GLN A 10 0.78 5.89 -49.48
CA GLN A 10 1.14 6.33 -48.13
C GLN A 10 1.16 5.14 -47.13
N ALA A 11 0.18 4.22 -47.25
CA ALA A 11 0.11 3.01 -46.47
C ALA A 11 1.33 2.09 -46.72
N ARG A 12 1.70 1.90 -47.99
CA ARG A 12 2.87 1.08 -48.37
C ARG A 12 4.19 1.69 -47.86
N ALA A 13 4.32 3.02 -47.96
CA ALA A 13 5.50 3.72 -47.44
C ALA A 13 5.62 3.54 -45.92
N THR A 14 4.49 3.63 -45.20
CA THR A 14 4.45 3.41 -43.74
C THR A 14 4.83 1.99 -43.36
N GLU A 15 4.35 1.01 -44.13
CA GLU A 15 4.68 -0.40 -43.90
C GLU A 15 6.17 -0.68 -44.15
N ALA A 16 6.73 -0.11 -45.22
CA ALA A 16 8.15 -0.24 -45.52
C ALA A 16 9.01 0.33 -44.40
N VAL A 17 8.63 1.48 -43.84
CA VAL A 17 9.31 2.12 -42.69
C VAL A 17 9.22 1.21 -41.47
N ARG A 18 8.07 0.62 -41.21
CA ARG A 18 7.89 -0.31 -40.08
C ARG A 18 8.79 -1.54 -40.22
N LYS A 19 8.87 -2.10 -41.41
CA LYS A 19 9.70 -3.29 -41.67
C LYS A 19 11.20 -3.01 -41.57
N SER A 20 11.63 -1.79 -41.89
CA SER A 20 13.04 -1.41 -41.81
C SER A 20 13.43 -0.87 -40.41
N PHE A 21 12.44 -0.55 -39.54
CA PHE A 21 12.71 0.02 -38.23
C PHE A 21 13.33 -1.02 -37.28
N ASN A 22 14.50 -0.72 -36.76
CA ASN A 22 15.19 -1.60 -35.82
C ASN A 22 14.90 -1.14 -34.39
N LEU A 23 13.94 -1.81 -33.75
CA LEU A 23 13.52 -1.50 -32.37
C LEU A 23 14.66 -1.71 -31.37
N GLY A 24 15.49 -2.73 -31.60
CA GLY A 24 16.65 -3.00 -30.75
C GLY A 24 17.62 -1.83 -30.71
N ASN A 25 17.97 -1.31 -31.89
CA ASN A 25 18.85 -0.15 -32.00
C ASN A 25 18.21 1.10 -31.38
N PHE A 26 16.91 1.30 -31.58
CA PHE A 26 16.18 2.41 -30.96
C PHE A 26 16.23 2.33 -29.44
N LYS A 27 15.98 1.15 -28.86
CA LYS A 27 16.05 0.92 -27.40
C LYS A 27 17.44 1.24 -26.87
N LYS A 28 18.49 0.75 -27.52
CA LYS A 28 19.88 1.01 -27.11
C LYS A 28 20.21 2.50 -27.14
N LYS A 29 19.82 3.19 -28.22
CA LYS A 29 20.07 4.63 -28.40
C LYS A 29 19.38 5.47 -27.32
N LYS A 30 18.19 5.02 -26.88
CA LYS A 30 17.39 5.72 -25.86
C LYS A 30 17.67 5.24 -24.43
N GLY A 31 18.50 4.24 -24.25
CA GLY A 31 18.76 3.65 -22.94
C GLY A 31 17.61 2.80 -22.40
N TYR A 32 16.76 2.28 -23.26
CA TYR A 32 15.59 1.47 -22.88
C TYR A 32 15.90 -0.03 -22.86
N SER A 33 17.18 -0.39 -22.77
CA SER A 33 17.58 -1.79 -22.70
C SER A 33 17.27 -2.36 -21.30
N ASN A 34 16.72 -3.57 -21.28
CA ASN A 34 16.44 -4.31 -20.05
C ASN A 34 17.59 -5.23 -19.64
N ALA A 35 18.73 -5.20 -20.35
CA ALA A 35 19.84 -6.13 -20.15
C ALA A 35 20.45 -6.05 -18.75
N SER A 36 20.38 -4.89 -18.10
CA SER A 36 20.96 -4.67 -16.77
C SER A 36 19.96 -4.89 -15.62
N VAL A 37 18.70 -5.14 -15.93
CA VAL A 37 17.67 -5.29 -14.90
C VAL A 37 17.77 -6.70 -14.30
N LYS A 38 18.14 -6.77 -13.04
CA LYS A 38 18.09 -8.00 -12.24
C LYS A 38 16.76 -8.03 -11.53
N PHE A 39 15.89 -8.94 -11.92
CA PHE A 39 14.61 -9.11 -11.24
C PHE A 39 14.85 -9.80 -9.90
N LYS A 40 14.56 -9.12 -8.82
CA LYS A 40 14.55 -9.74 -7.49
C LYS A 40 13.40 -10.73 -7.43
N GLU A 41 13.62 -11.85 -6.78
CA GLU A 41 12.56 -12.79 -6.49
C GLU A 41 11.49 -12.09 -5.66
N GLN A 42 10.21 -12.29 -6.00
CA GLN A 42 9.10 -11.67 -5.29
C GLN A 42 9.02 -12.23 -3.85
N GLY A 43 9.11 -11.35 -2.86
CA GLY A 43 8.87 -11.70 -1.47
C GLY A 43 7.37 -11.61 -1.14
N TRP A 44 6.95 -12.35 -0.10
CA TRP A 44 5.55 -12.43 0.29
C TRP A 44 5.42 -12.38 1.81
N ILE A 45 4.38 -11.71 2.29
CA ILE A 45 3.87 -11.88 3.65
C ILE A 45 2.76 -12.92 3.52
N PRO A 46 2.95 -14.15 4.01
CA PRO A 46 1.98 -15.22 3.75
C PRO A 46 0.65 -14.95 4.44
N LEU A 47 -0.43 -15.41 3.80
CA LEU A 47 -1.77 -15.40 4.36
C LEU A 47 -2.32 -16.83 4.41
N SER A 48 -3.51 -16.98 4.94
CA SER A 48 -4.15 -18.29 5.20
C SER A 48 -4.31 -19.12 3.93
N LYS A 49 -4.47 -20.43 4.12
CA LYS A 49 -4.76 -21.35 3.02
C LYS A 49 -6.04 -20.93 2.27
N ALA A 50 -7.05 -20.44 2.97
CA ALA A 50 -8.29 -19.95 2.33
C ALA A 50 -8.00 -18.81 1.35
N PHE A 51 -7.16 -17.83 1.76
CA PHE A 51 -6.72 -16.74 0.87
C PHE A 51 -5.96 -17.30 -0.34
N GLN A 52 -5.04 -18.21 -0.10
CA GLN A 52 -4.22 -18.82 -1.15
C GLN A 52 -5.08 -19.59 -2.17
N ASP A 53 -6.06 -20.33 -1.70
CA ASP A 53 -6.97 -21.12 -2.55
C ASP A 53 -7.85 -20.21 -3.44
N ILE A 54 -8.28 -19.06 -2.90
CA ILE A 54 -9.13 -18.10 -3.64
C ILE A 54 -8.32 -17.29 -4.65
N THR A 55 -7.15 -16.80 -4.25
CA THR A 55 -6.38 -15.84 -5.05
C THR A 55 -5.30 -16.49 -5.91
N SER A 56 -4.92 -17.73 -5.59
CA SER A 56 -3.75 -18.43 -6.15
C SER A 56 -2.43 -17.70 -5.84
N LEU A 57 -2.40 -16.91 -4.77
CA LEU A 57 -1.22 -16.18 -4.32
C LEU A 57 -0.83 -16.66 -2.92
N PRO A 58 0.49 -16.70 -2.59
CA PRO A 58 0.93 -17.09 -1.24
C PRO A 58 0.47 -16.12 -0.15
N GLY A 59 0.27 -14.86 -0.49
CA GLY A 59 -0.07 -13.82 0.47
C GLY A 59 -0.01 -12.45 -0.16
N ILE A 60 0.48 -11.47 0.60
CA ILE A 60 0.64 -10.08 0.15
C ILE A 60 2.05 -9.92 -0.42
N PRO A 61 2.19 -9.46 -1.68
CA PRO A 61 3.51 -9.25 -2.28
C PRO A 61 4.25 -8.07 -1.64
N THR A 62 5.48 -8.28 -1.21
CA THR A 62 6.32 -7.19 -0.67
C THR A 62 6.73 -6.24 -1.80
N GLY A 63 6.90 -4.96 -1.48
CA GLY A 63 7.26 -3.94 -2.46
C GLY A 63 6.11 -3.49 -3.34
N HIS A 64 4.87 -3.82 -2.98
CA HIS A 64 3.66 -3.47 -3.73
C HIS A 64 2.60 -2.90 -2.81
N ILE A 65 1.62 -2.22 -3.39
CA ILE A 65 0.41 -1.77 -2.69
C ILE A 65 -0.69 -2.77 -2.99
N THR A 66 -1.28 -3.34 -1.94
CA THR A 66 -2.41 -4.26 -2.05
C THR A 66 -3.67 -3.57 -1.52
N LEU A 67 -4.74 -3.58 -2.31
CA LEU A 67 -6.03 -3.01 -1.92
C LEU A 67 -7.04 -4.14 -1.69
N LEU A 68 -7.56 -4.22 -0.46
CA LEU A 68 -8.66 -5.13 -0.10
C LEU A 68 -9.97 -4.35 -0.15
N ARG A 69 -10.89 -4.76 -1.01
CA ARG A 69 -12.21 -4.15 -1.16
C ARG A 69 -13.30 -5.14 -0.79
N GLY A 70 -14.37 -4.62 -0.20
CA GLY A 70 -15.51 -5.44 0.20
C GLY A 70 -16.45 -4.66 1.10
N HIS A 71 -17.66 -5.19 1.27
CA HIS A 71 -18.62 -4.62 2.21
C HIS A 71 -18.11 -4.72 3.65
N SER A 72 -18.77 -4.03 4.55
CA SER A 72 -18.48 -4.12 5.99
C SER A 72 -18.64 -5.58 6.46
N ASP A 73 -17.81 -5.94 7.42
CA ASP A 73 -17.85 -7.24 8.09
C ASP A 73 -17.59 -8.46 7.16
N THR A 74 -16.83 -8.24 6.08
CA THR A 74 -16.42 -9.31 5.17
C THR A 74 -15.00 -9.83 5.43
N GLY A 75 -14.41 -9.49 6.58
CA GLY A 75 -13.11 -10.02 6.99
C GLY A 75 -11.90 -9.21 6.54
N LYS A 76 -12.08 -7.98 6.06
CA LYS A 76 -10.96 -7.13 5.62
C LYS A 76 -9.99 -6.84 6.77
N THR A 77 -10.50 -6.41 7.92
CA THR A 77 -9.69 -6.13 9.12
C THR A 77 -9.00 -7.41 9.63
N THR A 78 -9.71 -8.53 9.59
CA THR A 78 -9.15 -9.85 9.98
C THR A 78 -7.96 -10.22 9.07
N ALA A 79 -8.10 -10.03 7.76
CA ALA A 79 -7.00 -10.29 6.82
C ALA A 79 -5.81 -9.36 7.07
N LEU A 80 -6.09 -8.10 7.38
CA LEU A 80 -5.06 -7.12 7.73
C LEU A 80 -4.29 -7.54 8.99
N ILE A 81 -5.00 -7.98 10.04
CA ILE A 81 -4.38 -8.44 11.30
C ILE A 81 -3.55 -9.71 11.04
N GLU A 82 -4.07 -10.65 10.25
CA GLU A 82 -3.34 -11.86 9.86
C GLU A 82 -2.01 -11.51 9.17
N ALA A 83 -2.06 -10.59 8.22
CA ALA A 83 -0.86 -10.12 7.51
C ALA A 83 0.14 -9.49 8.49
N ALA A 84 -0.34 -8.69 9.45
CA ALA A 84 0.51 -8.05 10.46
C ALA A 84 1.17 -9.08 11.38
N VAL A 85 0.43 -10.11 11.79
CA VAL A 85 0.98 -11.22 12.60
C VAL A 85 2.12 -11.91 11.84
N ASN A 86 1.90 -12.19 10.57
CA ASN A 86 2.91 -12.85 9.74
C ASN A 86 4.09 -11.92 9.41
N ALA A 87 3.84 -10.61 9.29
CA ALA A 87 4.91 -9.62 9.17
C ALA A 87 5.82 -9.64 10.41
N GLN A 88 5.23 -9.67 11.61
CA GLN A 88 6.03 -9.76 12.85
C GLN A 88 6.92 -11.01 12.86
N LYS A 89 6.41 -12.16 12.44
CA LYS A 89 7.16 -13.41 12.36
C LYS A 89 8.36 -13.30 11.41
N LEU A 90 8.27 -12.46 10.39
CA LEU A 90 9.33 -12.23 9.41
C LEU A 90 10.29 -11.10 9.84
N GLY A 91 10.07 -10.48 11.00
CA GLY A 91 10.87 -9.33 11.45
C GLY A 91 10.53 -8.02 10.74
N ILE A 92 9.46 -8.01 9.94
CA ILE A 92 8.93 -6.79 9.30
C ILE A 92 8.13 -6.03 10.35
N LEU A 93 8.30 -4.71 10.41
CA LEU A 93 7.59 -3.85 11.36
C LEU A 93 6.21 -3.51 10.81
N PRO A 94 5.12 -4.03 11.40
CA PRO A 94 3.78 -3.58 11.03
C PRO A 94 3.55 -2.16 11.51
N VAL A 95 3.01 -1.32 10.63
CA VAL A 95 2.63 0.06 10.96
C VAL A 95 1.13 0.18 10.70
N PHE A 96 0.35 0.26 11.78
CA PHE A 96 -1.10 0.35 11.70
C PHE A 96 -1.52 1.82 11.57
N ILE A 97 -2.29 2.09 10.53
CA ILE A 97 -2.92 3.39 10.27
C ILE A 97 -4.42 3.13 10.35
N ILE A 98 -5.00 3.35 11.54
CA ILE A 98 -6.39 2.98 11.84
C ILE A 98 -7.23 4.25 11.91
N THR A 99 -7.76 4.63 10.76
CA THR A 99 -8.59 5.84 10.63
C THR A 99 -10.09 5.54 10.74
N GLU A 100 -10.45 4.26 10.73
CA GLU A 100 -11.80 3.80 11.03
C GLU A 100 -11.90 3.44 12.52
N MET A 101 -13.03 3.74 13.17
CA MET A 101 -13.20 3.63 14.63
C MET A 101 -13.60 2.23 15.09
N LYS A 102 -12.95 1.18 14.55
CA LYS A 102 -13.32 -0.22 14.83
C LYS A 102 -12.15 -1.11 15.23
N TRP A 103 -11.07 -0.53 15.74
CA TRP A 103 -9.89 -1.32 16.11
C TRP A 103 -10.11 -1.99 17.48
N SER A 104 -9.76 -3.28 17.57
CA SER A 104 -9.80 -4.05 18.81
C SER A 104 -8.43 -4.69 19.06
N TRP A 105 -7.76 -4.22 20.10
CA TRP A 105 -6.49 -4.78 20.55
C TRP A 105 -6.68 -6.24 21.04
N GLU A 106 -7.80 -6.50 21.71
CA GLU A 106 -8.13 -7.85 22.19
C GLU A 106 -8.23 -8.84 21.03
N HIS A 107 -8.95 -8.47 19.98
CA HIS A 107 -9.07 -9.30 18.77
C HIS A 107 -7.72 -9.51 18.08
N ALA A 108 -6.90 -8.46 17.97
CA ALA A 108 -5.56 -8.55 17.37
C ALA A 108 -4.68 -9.53 18.17
N LYS A 109 -4.74 -9.45 19.49
CA LYS A 109 -4.00 -10.35 20.39
C LYS A 109 -4.47 -11.80 20.24
N GLU A 110 -5.79 -12.02 20.19
CA GLU A 110 -6.37 -13.35 19.98
C GLU A 110 -5.93 -13.98 18.65
N MET A 111 -5.74 -13.17 17.62
CA MET A 111 -5.25 -13.62 16.31
C MET A 111 -3.74 -13.90 16.30
N GLY A 112 -3.03 -13.54 17.35
CA GLY A 112 -1.61 -13.83 17.50
C GLY A 112 -0.67 -12.63 17.34
N LEU A 113 -1.19 -11.42 17.25
CA LEU A 113 -0.34 -10.22 17.23
C LEU A 113 0.39 -10.15 18.59
N GLN A 114 1.71 -10.03 18.55
CA GLN A 114 2.52 -9.95 19.77
C GLN A 114 2.41 -8.56 20.35
N ILE A 115 1.66 -8.45 21.45
CA ILE A 115 1.32 -7.21 22.15
C ILE A 115 1.55 -7.42 23.64
N GLU A 116 2.13 -6.41 24.29
CA GLU A 116 2.22 -6.34 25.75
C GLU A 116 1.34 -5.21 26.24
N GLU A 117 0.48 -5.49 27.20
CA GLU A 117 -0.36 -4.50 27.85
C GLU A 117 0.46 -3.75 28.91
N VAL A 118 0.45 -2.44 28.81
CA VAL A 118 1.05 -1.56 29.83
C VAL A 118 -0.07 -1.17 30.79
N LYS A 119 0.12 -1.46 32.08
CA LYS A 119 -0.91 -1.23 33.11
C LYS A 119 -0.43 -0.20 34.15
N ASP A 120 -1.36 0.55 34.69
CA ASP A 120 -1.11 1.48 35.81
C ASP A 120 -1.13 0.73 37.13
N GLU A 121 -0.98 1.48 38.24
CA GLU A 121 -0.96 0.95 39.62
C GLU A 121 -2.26 0.25 40.02
N ASN A 122 -3.36 0.59 39.35
CA ASN A 122 -4.70 0.04 39.62
C ASN A 122 -5.04 -1.16 38.70
N GLY A 123 -4.11 -1.56 37.82
CA GLY A 123 -4.32 -2.66 36.88
C GLY A 123 -5.04 -2.27 35.61
N ASN A 124 -5.29 -0.98 35.36
CA ASN A 124 -5.95 -0.49 34.17
C ASN A 124 -4.93 -0.41 33.01
N ILE A 125 -5.34 -0.86 31.82
CA ILE A 125 -4.49 -0.81 30.63
C ILE A 125 -4.38 0.67 30.17
N THR A 126 -3.15 1.18 30.08
CA THR A 126 -2.86 2.56 29.67
C THR A 126 -2.21 2.64 28.29
N ASP A 127 -1.64 1.53 27.79
CA ASP A 127 -0.98 1.50 26.49
C ASP A 127 -0.76 0.06 26.06
N TYR A 128 -0.35 -0.10 24.79
CA TYR A 128 0.03 -1.38 24.21
C TYR A 128 1.39 -1.21 23.56
N GLU A 129 2.29 -2.13 23.82
CA GLU A 129 3.66 -2.11 23.31
C GLU A 129 3.98 -3.42 22.58
N GLY A 130 4.98 -3.38 21.73
CA GLY A 130 5.46 -4.51 20.96
C GLY A 130 6.15 -4.09 19.68
N HIS A 131 6.42 -5.08 18.84
CA HIS A 131 7.05 -4.83 17.52
C HIS A 131 5.98 -4.40 16.53
N PHE A 132 5.52 -3.17 16.65
CA PHE A 132 4.56 -2.50 15.77
C PHE A 132 4.54 -1.01 16.06
N LEU A 133 4.00 -0.24 15.12
CA LEU A 133 3.63 1.16 15.32
C LEU A 133 2.13 1.30 15.08
N TYR A 134 1.50 2.27 15.71
CA TYR A 134 0.06 2.49 15.62
C TYR A 134 -0.24 3.99 15.64
N ALA A 135 -1.09 4.43 14.73
CA ALA A 135 -1.62 5.79 14.72
C ALA A 135 -3.08 5.75 14.28
N ASP A 136 -3.89 6.64 14.84
CA ASP A 136 -5.33 6.69 14.57
C ASP A 136 -5.81 8.13 14.34
N ARG A 137 -7.13 8.34 14.40
CA ARG A 137 -7.76 9.65 14.19
C ARG A 137 -7.39 10.67 15.27
N GLY A 138 -6.72 10.27 16.33
CA GLY A 138 -6.16 11.21 17.31
C GLY A 138 -5.08 12.10 16.71
N THR A 139 -4.34 11.58 15.72
CA THR A 139 -3.26 12.30 15.02
C THR A 139 -3.44 12.39 13.52
N LEU A 140 -4.19 11.46 12.91
CA LEU A 140 -4.33 11.36 11.44
C LEU A 140 -5.77 11.69 11.04
N ASN A 141 -5.99 12.93 10.61
CA ASN A 141 -7.34 13.46 10.34
C ASN A 141 -7.62 13.63 8.84
N THR A 142 -6.59 13.64 8.01
CA THR A 142 -6.72 13.79 6.56
C THR A 142 -5.81 12.81 5.83
N ILE A 143 -6.04 12.62 4.54
CA ILE A 143 -5.17 11.82 3.66
C ILE A 143 -3.73 12.38 3.70
N GLU A 144 -3.62 13.71 3.72
CA GLU A 144 -2.33 14.40 3.77
C GLU A 144 -1.58 14.09 5.07
N ASP A 145 -2.29 14.02 6.21
CA ASP A 145 -1.68 13.61 7.48
C ASP A 145 -1.09 12.19 7.38
N VAL A 146 -1.82 11.28 6.77
CA VAL A 146 -1.36 9.90 6.57
C VAL A 146 -0.11 9.88 5.65
N ALA A 147 -0.14 10.64 4.56
CA ALA A 147 0.99 10.73 3.64
C ALA A 147 2.25 11.25 4.34
N VAL A 148 2.12 12.29 5.18
CA VAL A 148 3.22 12.85 5.96
C VAL A 148 3.75 11.82 6.97
N TYR A 149 2.85 11.10 7.64
CA TYR A 149 3.21 10.06 8.62
C TYR A 149 4.03 8.95 7.95
N ILE A 150 3.58 8.43 6.81
CA ILE A 150 4.31 7.40 6.05
C ILE A 150 5.68 7.94 5.59
N ALA A 151 5.71 9.16 5.04
CA ALA A 151 6.95 9.77 4.54
C ALA A 151 7.96 9.96 5.67
N ASP A 152 7.51 10.37 6.85
CA ASP A 152 8.37 10.54 8.03
C ASP A 152 9.00 9.21 8.46
N LEU A 153 8.21 8.13 8.52
CA LEU A 153 8.72 6.82 8.89
C LEU A 153 9.72 6.28 7.85
N MET A 154 9.46 6.51 6.57
CA MET A 154 10.38 6.12 5.50
C MET A 154 11.70 6.92 5.59
N ASP A 155 11.63 8.19 5.96
CA ASP A 155 12.82 9.03 6.19
C ASP A 155 13.63 8.51 7.39
N GLU A 156 12.95 8.15 8.49
CA GLU A 156 13.60 7.57 9.66
C GLU A 156 14.28 6.22 9.32
N GLN A 157 13.66 5.41 8.47
CA GLN A 157 14.27 4.18 7.97
C GLN A 157 15.52 4.50 7.15
N ALA A 158 15.43 5.47 6.23
CA ALA A 158 16.56 5.86 5.38
C ALA A 158 17.75 6.40 6.19
N LYS A 159 17.48 7.06 7.32
CA LYS A 159 18.51 7.55 8.25
C LYS A 159 19.10 6.47 9.15
N GLY A 160 18.49 5.28 9.15
CA GLY A 160 18.92 4.18 10.01
C GLY A 160 18.32 4.19 11.42
N ASN A 161 17.41 5.10 11.70
CA ASN A 161 16.76 5.20 13.02
C ASN A 161 15.68 4.13 13.22
N LEU A 162 15.13 3.60 12.11
CA LEU A 162 14.20 2.46 12.11
C LEU A 162 14.82 1.36 11.24
N PRO A 163 15.62 0.46 11.83
CA PRO A 163 16.35 -0.53 11.05
C PRO A 163 15.52 -1.77 10.70
N PHE A 164 14.30 -1.56 10.21
CA PHE A 164 13.35 -2.62 9.86
C PHE A 164 12.75 -2.36 8.49
N ASP A 165 12.45 -3.41 7.75
CA ASP A 165 11.48 -3.33 6.66
C ASP A 165 10.11 -3.07 7.28
N MET A 166 9.30 -2.24 6.64
CA MET A 166 7.98 -1.87 7.16
C MET A 166 6.86 -2.36 6.25
N CYS A 167 5.73 -2.68 6.84
CA CYS A 167 4.50 -2.93 6.13
C CYS A 167 3.41 -2.02 6.71
N PHE A 168 2.86 -1.13 5.87
CA PHE A 168 1.84 -0.18 6.27
C PHE A 168 0.46 -0.80 6.05
N PHE A 169 -0.37 -0.81 7.11
CA PHE A 169 -1.72 -1.35 7.09
C PHE A 169 -2.69 -0.21 7.36
N TRP A 170 -3.42 0.22 6.34
CA TRP A 170 -4.35 1.36 6.45
C TRP A 170 -5.80 0.87 6.39
N ASP A 171 -6.52 1.03 7.47
CA ASP A 171 -7.94 0.69 7.59
C ASP A 171 -8.70 1.95 8.06
N SER A 172 -9.33 2.72 7.18
CA SER A 172 -9.41 2.55 5.75
C SER A 172 -9.22 3.89 5.03
N ILE A 173 -8.82 3.83 3.77
CA ILE A 173 -8.57 5.03 2.94
C ILE A 173 -9.83 5.92 2.88
N GLY A 174 -11.00 5.32 2.75
CA GLY A 174 -12.27 6.04 2.63
C GLY A 174 -12.76 6.70 3.91
N SER A 175 -12.12 6.48 5.06
CA SER A 175 -12.59 7.00 6.36
C SER A 175 -12.05 8.39 6.69
N VAL A 176 -11.17 8.95 5.88
CA VAL A 176 -10.60 10.29 6.09
C VAL A 176 -10.80 11.17 4.87
N PRO A 177 -11.10 12.45 5.06
CA PRO A 177 -11.21 13.41 3.96
C PRO A 177 -9.82 13.88 3.50
N CYS A 178 -9.75 14.51 2.35
CA CYS A 178 -8.57 15.29 1.96
C CYS A 178 -8.70 16.74 2.46
N ASP A 179 -7.59 17.44 2.57
CA ASP A 179 -7.56 18.84 3.04
C ASP A 179 -8.46 19.75 2.21
N LEU A 180 -8.53 19.53 0.91
CA LEU A 180 -9.37 20.34 0.01
C LEU A 180 -10.86 20.20 0.39
N SER A 181 -11.30 18.97 0.70
CA SER A 181 -12.68 18.71 1.13
C SER A 181 -13.01 19.42 2.44
N VAL A 182 -12.06 19.41 3.38
CA VAL A 182 -12.23 20.07 4.69
C VAL A 182 -12.37 21.57 4.53
N ARG A 183 -11.52 22.17 3.70
CA ARG A 183 -11.55 23.62 3.42
C ARG A 183 -12.84 24.03 2.72
N SER A 184 -13.29 23.24 1.75
CA SER A 184 -14.55 23.49 1.03
C SER A 184 -15.76 23.49 1.97
N ASN A 185 -15.82 22.52 2.89
CA ASN A 185 -16.91 22.42 3.87
C ASN A 185 -16.92 23.60 4.85
N LYS A 186 -15.76 24.08 5.28
CA LYS A 186 -15.65 25.26 6.15
C LYS A 186 -16.21 26.51 5.44
N ASN A 187 -15.82 26.71 4.19
CA ASN A 187 -16.29 27.86 3.40
C ASN A 187 -17.80 27.83 3.19
N ASN A 188 -18.38 26.64 2.96
CA ASN A 188 -19.83 26.49 2.78
C ASN A 188 -20.60 26.77 4.09
N ASN A 189 -20.03 26.51 5.24
CA ASN A 189 -20.68 26.78 6.53
C ASN A 189 -20.64 28.26 6.95
N GLU A 190 -19.79 29.07 6.31
CA GLU A 190 -19.74 30.53 6.54
C GLU A 190 -20.90 31.29 5.85
N TRP A 191 -21.65 30.63 4.95
CA TRP A 191 -22.81 31.22 4.25
C TRP A 191 -24.16 30.71 4.75
N UNK A 192 -24.01 30.01 5.62
CA UNK A 192 -25.15 29.51 6.20
C UNK A 192 -25.61 30.17 7.31
#